data_4f3fa7338e454043aa730e9f311e580e
#
_entry.id   4f3fa7338e454043aa730e9f311e580e
#
_cell.length_a   1.000
_cell.length_b   1.000
_cell.length_c   1.000
_cell.angle_alpha   90.00
_cell.angle_beta   90.00
_cell.angle_gamma   90.00
#
_symmetry.space_group_name_H-M   'P 1'
#
loop_
_entity.id
_entity.type
_entity.pdbx_description
1 polymer ?
#
loop_
_entity_poly.entity_id
_entity_poly.type
_entity_poly.pdbx_seq_one_letter_code
_entity_poly.pdbx_strand_id
1 'polypeptide(L)'
;MYSVVKEIPRGKVLSYGEIARLIGWPQHSRMVGKAMSQVPKELKLPCHRVVNSQGRTVPGWEEHQKLLEKEGIVFRGSGCVNMKKYAWDYQT
;
A
#
# COMPACT_ATOMS: atom_id res chain seq x y z
N MET A 1 -7.63 -10.97 -0.56
CA MET A 1 -6.61 -9.92 -0.37
C MET A 1 -6.32 -9.16 -1.65
N TYR A 2 -6.05 -9.86 -2.75
CA TYR A 2 -5.74 -9.18 -4.01
C TYR A 2 -6.89 -8.33 -4.52
N SER A 3 -8.12 -8.72 -4.26
CA SER A 3 -9.29 -7.93 -4.64
C SER A 3 -9.31 -6.57 -3.95
N VAL A 4 -8.87 -6.50 -2.70
CA VAL A 4 -8.77 -5.24 -1.96
C VAL A 4 -7.72 -4.34 -2.60
N VAL A 5 -6.55 -4.90 -2.90
CA VAL A 5 -5.45 -4.14 -3.52
C VAL A 5 -5.88 -3.60 -4.88
N LYS A 6 -6.58 -4.41 -5.66
CA LYS A 6 -7.06 -4.02 -6.99
C LYS A 6 -7.97 -2.79 -6.95
N GLU A 7 -8.72 -2.62 -5.86
CA GLU A 7 -9.68 -1.53 -5.75
C GLU A 7 -9.08 -0.24 -5.23
N ILE A 8 -7.83 -0.23 -4.76
CA ILE A 8 -7.21 1.00 -4.27
C ILE A 8 -7.13 2.02 -5.41
N PRO A 9 -7.76 3.20 -5.28
CA PRO A 9 -7.75 4.17 -6.36
C PRO A 9 -6.39 4.84 -6.52
N ARG A 10 -6.15 5.35 -7.71
CA ARG A 10 -4.93 6.10 -8.01
C ARG A 10 -4.84 7.31 -7.08
N GLY A 11 -3.65 7.56 -6.53
CA GLY A 11 -3.43 8.68 -5.61
C GLY A 11 -3.77 8.37 -4.17
N LYS A 12 -4.11 7.11 -3.87
CA LYS A 12 -4.40 6.65 -2.52
C LYS A 12 -3.56 5.44 -2.17
N VAL A 13 -3.38 5.19 -0.87
CA VAL A 13 -2.60 4.06 -0.37
C VAL A 13 -3.34 3.36 0.75
N LEU A 14 -2.99 2.09 0.99
CA LEU A 14 -3.42 1.33 2.16
C LEU A 14 -2.20 0.75 2.85
N SER A 15 -2.28 0.64 4.19
CA SER A 15 -1.23 -0.04 4.94
C SER A 15 -1.49 -1.54 4.99
N TYR A 16 -0.43 -2.31 5.27
CA TYR A 16 -0.58 -3.76 5.47
C TYR A 16 -1.57 -4.08 6.58
N GLY A 17 -1.55 -3.31 7.66
CA GLY A 17 -2.47 -3.52 8.77
C GLY A 17 -3.93 -3.31 8.38
N GLU A 18 -4.20 -2.30 7.56
CA GLU A 18 -5.55 -2.05 7.07
C GLU A 18 -6.03 -3.18 6.15
N ILE A 19 -5.16 -3.67 5.28
CA ILE A 19 -5.51 -4.80 4.42
C ILE A 19 -5.81 -6.05 5.26
N ALA A 20 -4.98 -6.33 6.26
CA ALA A 20 -5.19 -7.46 7.14
C ALA A 20 -6.53 -7.37 7.86
N ARG A 21 -6.90 -6.17 8.31
CA ARG A 21 -8.18 -5.95 8.96
C ARG A 21 -9.35 -6.17 8.02
N LEU A 22 -9.23 -5.71 6.77
CA LEU A 22 -10.27 -5.85 5.76
C LEU A 22 -10.55 -7.31 5.40
N ILE A 23 -9.50 -8.15 5.40
CA ILE A 23 -9.67 -9.56 5.09
C ILE A 23 -10.02 -10.41 6.32
N GLY A 24 -10.22 -9.75 7.48
CA GLY A 24 -10.64 -10.43 8.70
C GLY A 24 -9.51 -10.98 9.56
N TRP A 25 -8.25 -10.64 9.26
CA TRP A 25 -7.09 -11.13 10.00
C TRP A 25 -6.19 -9.98 10.45
N PRO A 26 -6.66 -9.09 11.35
CA PRO A 26 -5.93 -7.88 11.72
C PRO A 26 -4.57 -8.14 12.37
N GLN A 27 -4.34 -9.35 12.89
CA GLN A 27 -3.09 -9.71 13.55
C GLN A 27 -2.04 -10.23 12.56
N HIS A 28 -2.37 -10.32 11.28
CA HIS A 28 -1.51 -10.96 10.28
C HIS A 28 -0.96 -9.97 9.25
N SER A 29 -0.65 -8.74 9.69
CA SER A 29 -0.11 -7.73 8.78
C SER A 29 1.22 -8.15 8.14
N ARG A 30 2.05 -8.93 8.84
CA ARG A 30 3.28 -9.45 8.28
C ARG A 30 3.03 -10.42 7.12
N MET A 31 1.98 -11.24 7.23
CA MET A 31 1.61 -12.16 6.15
C MET A 31 1.15 -11.38 4.92
N VAL A 32 0.43 -10.28 5.12
CA VAL A 32 0.02 -9.41 4.02
C VAL A 32 1.24 -8.85 3.30
N GLY A 33 2.22 -8.34 4.06
CA GLY A 33 3.45 -7.82 3.47
C GLY A 33 4.19 -8.87 2.67
N LYS A 34 4.29 -10.09 3.21
CA LYS A 34 4.94 -11.20 2.52
C LYS A 34 4.19 -11.57 1.25
N ALA A 35 2.86 -11.66 1.32
CA ALA A 35 2.04 -11.97 0.16
C ALA A 35 2.17 -10.91 -0.92
N MET A 36 2.24 -9.63 -0.54
CA MET A 36 2.40 -8.55 -1.50
C MET A 36 3.76 -8.61 -2.21
N SER A 37 4.80 -9.08 -1.52
CA SER A 37 6.12 -9.23 -2.14
C SER A 37 6.17 -10.37 -3.15
N GLN A 38 5.20 -11.28 -3.11
CA GLN A 38 5.14 -12.47 -3.96
C GLN A 38 4.05 -12.40 -5.05
N VAL A 39 3.41 -11.24 -5.21
CA VAL A 39 2.36 -11.07 -6.22
C VAL A 39 2.96 -11.27 -7.62
N PRO A 40 2.37 -12.17 -8.45
CA PRO A 40 2.83 -12.33 -9.82
C PRO A 40 2.62 -11.05 -10.63
N LYS A 41 3.60 -10.70 -11.44
CA LYS A 41 3.54 -9.50 -12.28
C LYS A 41 2.40 -9.56 -13.29
N GLU A 42 2.00 -10.75 -13.69
CA GLU A 42 0.92 -10.96 -14.64
C GLU A 42 -0.43 -10.44 -14.13
N LEU A 43 -0.61 -10.36 -12.81
CA LEU A 43 -1.86 -9.88 -12.21
C LEU A 43 -2.02 -8.37 -12.32
N LYS A 44 -0.94 -7.63 -12.61
CA LYS A 44 -0.94 -6.18 -12.79
C LYS A 44 -1.64 -5.42 -11.66
N LEU A 45 -1.47 -5.91 -10.42
CA LEU A 45 -2.04 -5.25 -9.25
C LEU A 45 -1.25 -4.00 -8.89
N PRO A 46 -1.91 -2.96 -8.36
CA PRO A 46 -1.22 -1.74 -7.93
C PRO A 46 -0.52 -1.93 -6.57
N CYS A 47 0.45 -2.85 -6.53
CA CYS A 47 1.17 -3.19 -5.29
C CYS A 47 1.90 -1.99 -4.70
N HIS A 48 2.28 -1.01 -5.53
CA HIS A 48 2.92 0.21 -5.07
C HIS A 48 2.01 1.07 -4.19
N ARG A 49 0.70 0.85 -4.22
CA ARG A 49 -0.27 1.57 -3.38
C ARG A 49 -0.41 0.96 -1.99
N VAL A 50 0.39 -0.05 -1.67
CA VAL A 50 0.41 -0.68 -0.35
C VAL A 50 1.71 -0.31 0.34
N VAL A 51 1.60 0.25 1.55
CA VAL A 51 2.74 0.72 2.35
C VAL A 51 2.61 0.15 3.75
N ASN A 52 3.64 0.36 4.60
CA ASN A 52 3.51 -0.08 5.99
C ASN A 52 2.62 0.88 6.78
N SER A 53 2.36 0.58 8.05
CA SER A 53 1.45 1.38 8.89
C SER A 53 1.91 2.81 9.10
N GLN A 54 3.19 3.09 8.87
CA GLN A 54 3.77 4.42 9.01
C GLN A 54 3.86 5.16 7.67
N GLY A 55 3.44 4.53 6.58
CA GLY A 55 3.50 5.12 5.25
C GLY A 55 4.82 4.92 4.54
N ARG A 56 5.67 4.01 5.03
CA ARG A 56 6.97 3.74 4.41
C ARG A 56 6.85 2.81 3.21
N THR A 57 7.68 3.08 2.21
CA THR A 57 7.81 2.21 1.05
C THR A 57 8.59 0.94 1.40
N VAL A 58 8.48 -0.07 0.52
CA VAL A 58 9.15 -1.36 0.73
C VAL A 58 10.67 -1.18 0.60
N PRO A 59 11.46 -1.60 1.63
CA PRO A 59 12.91 -1.55 1.51
C PRO A 59 13.40 -2.41 0.35
N GLY A 60 14.35 -1.89 -0.42
CA GLY A 60 14.91 -2.58 -1.57
C GLY A 60 14.13 -2.40 -2.86
N TRP A 61 12.95 -1.81 -2.82
CA TRP A 61 12.18 -1.49 -4.03
C TRP A 61 12.29 0.01 -4.31
N GLU A 62 13.31 0.38 -5.03
CA GLU A 62 13.63 1.80 -5.26
C GLU A 62 12.55 2.54 -6.06
N GLU A 63 11.87 1.85 -6.96
CA GLU A 63 10.85 2.48 -7.79
C GLU A 63 9.54 2.75 -7.04
N HIS A 64 9.36 2.19 -5.85
CA HIS A 64 8.10 2.29 -5.10
C HIS A 64 7.71 3.75 -4.88
N GLN A 65 8.63 4.55 -4.36
CA GLN A 65 8.39 5.97 -4.12
C GLN A 65 8.10 6.71 -5.42
N LYS A 66 8.87 6.42 -6.47
CA LYS A 66 8.69 7.08 -7.78
C LYS A 66 7.31 6.79 -8.37
N LEU A 67 6.84 5.55 -8.23
CA LEU A 67 5.53 5.18 -8.74
C LEU A 67 4.41 5.94 -8.02
N LEU A 68 4.53 6.11 -6.70
CA LEU A 68 3.55 6.87 -5.93
C LEU A 68 3.62 8.36 -6.25
N GLU A 69 4.81 8.90 -6.44
CA GLU A 69 4.98 10.30 -6.81
C GLU A 69 4.34 10.61 -8.17
N LYS A 70 4.41 9.66 -9.10
CA LYS A 70 3.76 9.81 -10.41
C LYS A 70 2.24 9.90 -10.29
N GLU A 71 1.67 9.38 -9.21
CA GLU A 71 0.24 9.46 -8.94
C GLU A 71 -0.16 10.70 -8.16
N GLY A 72 0.79 11.61 -7.91
CA GLY A 72 0.53 12.85 -7.22
C GLY A 72 0.71 12.78 -5.71
N ILE A 73 1.22 11.69 -5.18
CA ILE A 73 1.46 11.54 -3.75
C ILE A 73 2.75 12.26 -3.37
N VAL A 74 2.66 13.17 -2.41
CA VAL A 74 3.81 13.93 -1.91
C VAL A 74 4.32 13.27 -0.64
N PHE A 75 5.62 12.94 -0.62
CA PHE A 75 6.24 12.33 0.54
C PHE A 75 6.69 13.40 1.54
N ARG A 76 6.60 13.05 2.83
CA ARG A 76 7.12 13.91 3.90
C ARG A 76 8.64 13.90 3.87
N GLY A 77 9.25 14.87 4.58
CA GLY A 77 10.70 14.94 4.69
C GLY A 77 11.34 13.67 5.27
N SER A 78 10.58 12.91 6.06
CA SER A 78 11.03 11.62 6.60
C SER A 78 11.02 10.48 5.58
N GLY A 79 10.48 10.70 4.37
CA GLY A 79 10.35 9.68 3.36
C GLY A 79 9.11 8.83 3.47
N CYS A 80 8.16 9.23 4.31
CA CYS A 80 6.90 8.51 4.52
C CYS A 80 5.74 9.23 3.84
N VAL A 81 4.72 8.47 3.44
CA VAL A 81 3.47 9.02 2.93
C VAL A 81 2.67 9.60 4.09
N ASN A 82 2.03 10.75 3.89
CA ASN A 82 1.10 11.30 4.87
C ASN A 82 -0.19 10.48 4.83
N MET A 83 -0.31 9.52 5.76
CA MET A 83 -1.46 8.62 5.78
C MET A 83 -2.77 9.31 6.03
N LYS A 84 -2.78 10.44 6.75
CA LYS A 84 -4.02 11.21 6.97
C LYS A 84 -4.57 11.78 5.67
N LYS A 85 -3.68 12.12 4.74
CA LYS A 85 -4.08 12.74 3.48
C LYS A 85 -4.34 11.72 2.39
N TYR A 86 -3.54 10.66 2.32
CA TYR A 86 -3.54 9.75 1.18
C TYR A 86 -4.10 8.36 1.47
N ALA A 87 -4.38 8.03 2.72
CA ALA A 87 -4.97 6.74 3.04
C ALA A 87 -6.35 6.61 2.40
N TRP A 88 -6.59 5.47 1.75
CA TRP A 88 -7.87 5.21 1.13
C TRP A 88 -8.93 4.95 2.19
N ASP A 89 -10.01 5.72 2.12
CA ASP A 89 -11.17 5.52 3.00
C ASP A 89 -12.15 4.59 2.29
N TYR A 90 -11.97 3.31 2.51
CA TYR A 90 -12.79 2.29 1.86
C TYR A 90 -14.18 2.17 2.48
N GLN A 91 -14.48 2.92 3.54
CA GLN A 91 -15.79 2.90 4.17
C GLN A 91 -16.76 3.91 3.56
N THR A 92 -16.26 4.77 2.70
CA THR A 92 -17.13 5.71 1.96
C THR A 92 -17.48 5.16 0.55
#